data_88fae96bf3af3407e824c3768377dba5
#
_entry.id   88fae96bf3af3407e824c3768377dba5
#
_cell.length_a   1.000
_cell.length_b   1.000
_cell.length_c   1.000
_cell.angle_alpha   90.00
_cell.angle_beta   90.00
_cell.angle_gamma   90.00
#
_symmetry.space_group_name_H-M   'P 1'
#
loop_
_entity.id
_entity.type
_entity.pdbx_description
1 polymer ?
#
loop_
_entity_poly.entity_id
_entity_poly.type
_entity_poly.pdbx_seq_one_letter_code
_entity_poly.pdbx_strand_id
1 'polypeptide(L)'
;MKNYFEEIRKKLKNNLNFEDLIIIDNSHLHKKHKSFSPEKFHLHLKFKSTQLNSISRINAQKMIMQILKEDLKTKIHALEISIDK
;
A
#
# COMPACT_ATOMS: atom_id res chain seq x y z
N MET A 1 -18.86 9.15 4.44
CA MET A 1 -17.53 9.74 4.26
C MET A 1 -16.60 8.72 3.64
N LYS A 2 -15.92 9.07 2.56
CA LYS A 2 -14.99 8.13 1.92
C LYS A 2 -13.74 8.00 2.76
N ASN A 3 -13.41 6.78 3.13
CA ASN A 3 -12.16 6.47 3.79
C ASN A 3 -11.05 6.38 2.72
N TYR A 4 -9.94 7.04 2.97
CA TYR A 4 -8.80 7.00 2.05
C TYR A 4 -8.34 5.57 1.77
N PHE A 5 -8.38 4.71 2.77
CA PHE A 5 -7.96 3.30 2.61
C PHE A 5 -8.91 2.55 1.67
N GLU A 6 -10.18 2.90 1.66
CA GLU A 6 -11.12 2.32 0.71
C GLU A 6 -10.79 2.75 -0.73
N GLU A 7 -10.33 3.98 -0.90
CA GLU A 7 -9.90 4.47 -2.20
C GLU A 7 -8.66 3.72 -2.70
N ILE A 8 -7.70 3.46 -1.82
CA ILE A 8 -6.51 2.66 -2.15
C ILE A 8 -6.91 1.25 -2.55
N ARG A 9 -7.77 0.62 -1.75
CA ARG A 9 -8.24 -0.74 -2.03
C ARG A 9 -8.92 -0.82 -3.39
N LYS A 10 -9.78 0.13 -3.69
CA LYS A 10 -10.50 0.19 -4.95
C LYS A 10 -9.57 0.37 -6.13
N LYS A 11 -8.60 1.28 -6.00
CA LYS A 11 -7.61 1.53 -7.04
C LYS A 11 -6.78 0.28 -7.32
N LEU A 12 -6.36 -0.42 -6.28
CA LEU A 12 -5.59 -1.66 -6.43
C LEU A 12 -6.46 -2.76 -7.06
N LYS A 13 -7.71 -2.88 -6.63
CA LYS A 13 -8.61 -3.90 -7.17
C LYS A 13 -8.89 -3.69 -8.65
N ASN A 14 -8.94 -2.45 -9.10
CA ASN A 14 -9.17 -2.13 -10.50
C ASN A 14 -7.98 -2.46 -11.39
N ASN A 15 -6.79 -2.63 -10.82
CA ASN A 15 -5.56 -2.83 -11.57
C ASN A 15 -4.86 -4.15 -11.30
N LEU A 16 -5.28 -4.88 -10.27
CA LEU A 16 -4.68 -6.15 -9.85
C LEU A 16 -5.75 -7.14 -9.45
N ASN A 17 -5.41 -8.42 -9.56
CA ASN A 17 -6.25 -9.48 -9.00
C ASN A 17 -5.66 -9.92 -7.67
N PHE A 18 -6.46 -9.91 -6.62
CA PHE A 18 -6.04 -10.45 -5.33
C PHE A 18 -7.24 -11.08 -4.61
N GLU A 19 -6.96 -12.09 -3.81
CA GLU A 19 -7.97 -12.77 -3.02
C GLU A 19 -8.26 -12.01 -1.74
N ASP A 20 -7.24 -11.34 -1.19
CA ASP A 20 -7.41 -10.56 0.03
C ASP A 20 -6.34 -9.46 0.09
N LEU A 21 -6.67 -8.39 0.80
CA LEU A 21 -5.76 -7.28 1.03
C LEU A 21 -6.04 -6.69 2.41
N ILE A 22 -5.00 -6.66 3.24
CA ILE A 22 -5.05 -6.00 4.54
C ILE A 22 -4.21 -4.74 4.45
N ILE A 23 -4.82 -3.60 4.80
CA ILE A 23 -4.14 -2.31 4.84
C ILE A 23 -3.90 -1.95 6.30
N ILE A 24 -2.63 -1.85 6.69
CA ILE A 24 -2.25 -1.52 8.06
C ILE A 24 -1.69 -0.11 8.09
N ASP A 25 -2.24 0.71 8.96
CA ASP A 25 -1.78 2.08 9.17
C ASP A 25 -0.77 2.09 10.32
N ASN A 26 0.49 2.26 9.98
CA ASN A 26 1.59 2.33 10.94
C ASN A 26 2.01 3.76 11.27
N SER A 27 1.19 4.73 10.88
CA SER A 27 1.52 6.14 11.08
C SER A 27 1.79 6.48 12.54
N HIS A 28 1.07 5.86 13.47
CA HIS A 28 1.23 6.11 14.89
C HIS A 28 2.61 5.73 15.44
N LEU A 29 3.32 4.84 14.77
CA LEU A 29 4.66 4.42 15.19
C LEU A 29 5.72 5.52 14.98
N HIS A 30 5.38 6.54 14.21
CA HIS A 30 6.31 7.59 13.82
C HIS A 30 6.00 8.94 14.43
N LYS A 31 5.03 9.01 15.36
CA LYS A 31 4.58 10.26 15.96
C LYS A 31 5.68 11.04 16.69
N LYS A 32 6.67 10.34 17.21
CA LYS A 32 7.76 10.96 17.97
C LYS A 32 8.96 11.35 17.12
N HIS A 33 8.94 11.05 15.85
CA HIS A 33 10.03 11.39 14.94
C HIS A 33 9.89 12.84 14.47
N LYS A 34 11.02 13.52 14.34
CA LYS A 34 11.03 14.89 13.84
C LYS A 34 10.49 15.02 12.43
N SER A 35 10.66 13.96 11.64
CA SER A 35 10.19 13.93 10.27
C SER A 35 8.74 13.47 10.12
N PHE A 36 8.06 13.20 11.22
CA PHE A 36 6.67 12.79 11.15
C PHE A 36 5.80 13.87 10.55
N SER A 37 5.01 13.51 9.55
CA SER A 37 4.02 14.39 8.96
C SER A 37 2.63 13.80 9.21
N PRO A 38 1.75 14.50 9.95
CA PRO A 38 0.41 13.99 10.20
C PRO A 38 -0.45 13.93 8.94
N GLU A 39 -0.01 14.55 7.87
CA GLU A 39 -0.74 14.58 6.60
C GLU A 39 -0.40 13.39 5.71
N LYS A 40 0.63 12.61 6.07
CA LYS A 40 1.07 11.48 5.26
C LYS A 40 1.05 10.20 6.06
N PHE A 41 0.74 9.12 5.37
CA PHE A 41 0.58 7.81 5.98
C PHE A 41 1.84 6.96 5.86
N HIS A 42 2.04 6.09 6.84
CA HIS A 42 3.00 5.00 6.79
C HIS A 42 2.16 3.71 6.71
N LEU A 43 2.13 3.10 5.54
CA LEU A 43 1.22 1.98 5.28
C LEU A 43 1.97 0.68 5.06
N HIS A 44 1.36 -0.41 5.51
CA HIS A 44 1.78 -1.75 5.19
C HIS A 44 0.64 -2.45 4.47
N LEU A 45 0.86 -2.86 3.24
CA LEU A 45 -0.12 -3.59 2.44
C LEU A 45 0.24 -5.07 2.43
N LYS A 46 -0.67 -5.89 2.94
CA LYS A 46 -0.51 -7.35 2.95
C LYS A 46 -1.46 -7.95 1.93
N PHE A 47 -0.91 -8.54 0.89
CA PHE A 47 -1.68 -9.14 -0.19
C PHE A 47 -1.72 -10.65 -0.06
N LYS A 48 -2.87 -11.21 -0.35
CA LYS A 48 -3.01 -12.62 -0.70
C LYS A 48 -3.44 -12.65 -2.15
N SER A 49 -2.53 -13.03 -3.05
CA SER A 49 -2.78 -12.93 -4.49
C SER A 49 -1.99 -13.98 -5.27
N THR A 50 -2.73 -14.82 -5.96
CA THR A 50 -2.15 -15.80 -6.87
C THR A 50 -1.40 -15.10 -8.01
N GLN A 51 -1.96 -14.00 -8.52
CA GLN A 51 -1.31 -13.24 -9.59
C GLN A 51 0.06 -12.71 -9.15
N LEU A 52 0.12 -12.08 -7.98
CA LEU A 52 1.36 -11.49 -7.49
C LEU A 52 2.40 -12.54 -7.11
N ASN A 53 1.94 -13.73 -6.69
CA ASN A 53 2.85 -14.83 -6.37
C ASN A 53 3.42 -15.51 -7.61
N SER A 54 2.82 -15.31 -8.77
CA SER A 54 3.29 -15.90 -10.02
C SER A 54 4.41 -15.11 -10.69
N ILE A 55 4.72 -13.93 -10.17
CA ILE A 55 5.79 -13.07 -10.70
C ILE A 55 6.83 -12.83 -9.61
N SER A 56 7.96 -12.25 -9.98
CA SER A 56 9.01 -11.97 -9.00
C SER A 56 8.54 -10.92 -8.01
N ARG A 57 9.10 -10.96 -6.79
CA ARG A 57 8.79 -10.00 -5.75
C ARG A 57 9.08 -8.57 -6.20
N ILE A 58 10.19 -8.37 -6.90
CA ILE A 58 10.57 -7.05 -7.41
C ILE A 58 9.52 -6.54 -8.40
N ASN A 59 9.07 -7.41 -9.32
CA ASN A 59 8.07 -7.00 -10.30
C ASN A 59 6.72 -6.72 -9.65
N ALA A 60 6.33 -7.51 -8.65
CA ALA A 60 5.11 -7.28 -7.91
C ALA A 60 5.15 -5.91 -7.22
N GLN A 61 6.26 -5.59 -6.56
CA GLN A 61 6.42 -4.29 -5.92
C GLN A 61 6.34 -3.14 -6.91
N LYS A 62 6.99 -3.29 -8.06
CA LYS A 62 6.96 -2.26 -9.10
C LYS A 62 5.54 -2.01 -9.60
N MET A 63 4.76 -3.06 -9.79
CA MET A 63 3.37 -2.92 -10.22
C MET A 63 2.56 -2.13 -9.19
N ILE A 64 2.68 -2.50 -7.91
CA ILE A 64 1.92 -1.84 -6.85
C ILE A 64 2.35 -0.38 -6.71
N MET A 65 3.64 -0.10 -6.74
CA MET A 65 4.15 1.26 -6.62
C MET A 65 3.73 2.13 -7.83
N GLN A 66 3.65 1.54 -9.01
CA GLN A 66 3.18 2.26 -10.18
C GLN A 66 1.72 2.65 -10.06
N ILE A 67 0.89 1.74 -9.55
CA ILE A 67 -0.52 2.01 -9.32
C ILE A 67 -0.72 3.13 -8.31
N LEU A 68 0.11 3.16 -7.27
CA LEU A 68 0.01 4.13 -6.18
C LEU A 68 0.97 5.31 -6.34
N LYS A 69 1.50 5.52 -7.54
CA LYS A 69 2.51 6.54 -7.81
C LYS A 69 2.12 7.93 -7.31
N GLU A 70 0.90 8.37 -7.61
CA GLU A 70 0.44 9.69 -7.18
C GLU A 70 0.24 9.75 -5.66
N ASP A 71 -0.25 8.67 -5.08
CA ASP A 71 -0.42 8.59 -3.63
C ASP A 71 0.93 8.64 -2.90
N LEU A 72 1.95 8.02 -3.47
CA LEU A 72 3.30 8.06 -2.89
C LEU A 72 3.91 9.45 -2.91
N LYS A 73 3.49 10.29 -3.85
CA LYS A 73 3.95 11.68 -3.92
C LYS A 73 3.22 12.59 -2.95
N THR A 74 1.96 12.27 -2.63
CA THR A 74 1.08 13.21 -1.94
C THR A 74 0.65 12.76 -0.56
N LYS A 75 0.23 11.50 -0.40
CA LYS A 75 -0.43 11.05 0.83
C LYS A 75 0.29 9.94 1.57
N ILE A 76 1.15 9.18 0.89
CA ILE A 76 1.87 8.07 1.51
C ILE A 76 3.35 8.45 1.63
N HIS A 77 3.84 8.50 2.87
CA HIS A 77 5.25 8.80 3.14
C HIS A 77 6.11 7.56 3.02
N ALA A 78 5.63 6.44 3.53
CA ALA A 78 6.34 5.17 3.48
C ALA A 78 5.35 4.04 3.19
N LEU A 79 5.79 3.10 2.36
CA LEU A 79 4.95 1.97 1.94
C LEU A 79 5.73 0.67 2.06
N GLU A 80 5.20 -0.26 2.84
CA GLU A 80 5.73 -1.61 2.96
C GLU A 80 4.75 -2.58 2.29
N ILE A 81 5.28 -3.53 1.54
CA ILE A 81 4.46 -4.48 0.79
C ILE A 81 4.86 -5.89 1.18
N SER A 82 3.88 -6.68 1.60
CA SER A 82 4.06 -8.11 1.87
C SER A 82 3.09 -8.90 1.01
N ILE A 83 3.57 -9.99 0.45
CA ILE A 83 2.75 -10.88 -0.38
C ILE A 83 2.78 -12.24 0.27
N ASP A 84 1.60 -12.73 0.67
CA ASP A 84 1.44 -14.02 1.29
C ASP A 84 1.58 -15.13 0.24
N LYS A 85 2.39 -16.12 0.54
CA LYS A 85 2.61 -17.26 -0.38
C LYS A 85 1.71 -18.43 -0.05
#